data_2deb1e5cad781ff05b55dc820cfc5dcf
#
_entry.id   2deb1e5cad781ff05b55dc820cfc5dcf
#
_cell.length_a   1.000
_cell.length_b   1.000
_cell.length_c   1.000
_cell.angle_alpha   90.00
_cell.angle_beta   90.00
_cell.angle_gamma   90.00
#
_symmetry.space_group_name_H-M   'P 1'
#
loop_
_entity.id
_entity.type
_entity.pdbx_description
1 polymer ?
#
loop_
_entity_poly.entity_id
_entity_poly.type
_entity_poly.pdbx_seq_one_letter_code
_entity_poly.pdbx_strand_id
1 'polypeptide(L)'
;RQADKYKVPRMVYVNKMDITGADFYRVVEMIHTRLHANAVPIQLPVGHDMTFRGIIDLMNMEADIYYDDLGKDMRVEPVPADMLDKAKEYREKMVEAIASTDDELMEKYLEGEEITVPELKKALRKACISNELVPVVCGTSYRNKGVQKLLDAIIDYMPCPTDIPAIRGTNPEGEEE
;
A
#
# COMPACT_ATOMS: atom_id res chain seq x y z
N ARG A 1 14.37 -9.99 -7.08
CA ARG A 1 14.85 -10.85 -8.17
C ARG A 1 13.95 -12.09 -8.37
N GLN A 2 13.77 -12.93 -7.35
CA GLN A 2 12.91 -14.13 -7.49
C GLN A 2 11.45 -13.76 -7.73
N ALA A 3 10.91 -12.82 -6.97
CA ALA A 3 9.54 -12.34 -7.17
C ALA A 3 9.32 -11.74 -8.56
N ASP A 4 10.29 -11.03 -9.12
CA ASP A 4 10.21 -10.51 -10.48
C ASP A 4 10.27 -11.65 -11.52
N LYS A 5 11.18 -12.60 -11.32
CA LYS A 5 11.31 -13.77 -12.19
C LYS A 5 10.03 -14.58 -12.30
N TYR A 6 9.34 -14.77 -11.16
CA TYR A 6 8.12 -15.56 -11.08
C TYR A 6 6.84 -14.72 -11.12
N LYS A 7 6.96 -13.41 -11.34
CA LYS A 7 5.84 -12.45 -11.41
C LYS A 7 4.91 -12.54 -10.19
N VAL A 8 5.50 -12.64 -9.01
CA VAL A 8 4.74 -12.72 -7.76
C VAL A 8 4.31 -11.32 -7.31
N PRO A 9 3.00 -11.06 -7.15
CA PRO A 9 2.50 -9.83 -6.59
C PRO A 9 3.07 -9.54 -5.20
N ARG A 10 3.38 -8.28 -4.92
CA ARG A 10 4.06 -7.86 -3.70
C ARG A 10 3.42 -6.64 -3.07
N MET A 11 3.54 -6.59 -1.77
CA MET A 11 3.23 -5.44 -0.94
C MET A 11 4.40 -5.21 0.01
N VAL A 12 4.70 -3.97 0.36
CA VAL A 12 5.75 -3.63 1.31
C VAL A 12 5.11 -3.12 2.60
N TYR A 13 5.52 -3.69 3.71
CA TYR A 13 5.21 -3.19 5.05
C TYR A 13 6.46 -2.65 5.71
N VAL A 14 6.53 -1.32 5.86
CA VAL A 14 7.63 -0.65 6.57
C VAL A 14 7.36 -0.76 8.05
N ASN A 15 7.98 -1.75 8.67
CA ASN A 15 7.81 -2.10 10.07
C ASN A 15 8.74 -1.29 10.98
N LYS A 16 8.50 -1.37 12.27
CA LYS A 16 9.34 -0.77 13.31
C LYS A 16 9.44 0.75 13.20
N MET A 17 8.33 1.41 12.86
CA MET A 17 8.30 2.87 12.76
C MET A 17 8.52 3.59 14.10
N ASP A 18 8.45 2.87 15.22
CA ASP A 18 8.66 3.35 16.58
C ASP A 18 10.14 3.29 17.06
N ILE A 19 11.03 2.78 16.23
CA ILE A 19 12.46 2.64 16.57
C ILE A 19 13.26 3.87 16.10
N THR A 20 14.26 4.23 16.89
CA THR A 20 15.20 5.32 16.57
C THR A 20 15.85 5.10 15.19
N GLY A 21 15.79 6.15 14.36
CA GLY A 21 16.32 6.12 12.99
C GLY A 21 15.33 5.59 11.94
N ALA A 22 14.08 5.29 12.32
CA ALA A 22 13.04 4.91 11.37
C ALA A 22 12.73 6.08 10.43
N ASP A 23 12.83 5.84 9.12
CA ASP A 23 12.57 6.81 8.08
C ASP A 23 11.82 6.15 6.91
N PHE A 24 10.51 6.32 6.91
CA PHE A 24 9.61 5.77 5.90
C PHE A 24 9.96 6.25 4.48
N TYR A 25 10.19 7.52 4.32
CA TYR A 25 10.43 8.14 3.00
C TYR A 25 11.74 7.67 2.38
N ARG A 26 12.77 7.52 3.20
CA ARG A 26 14.05 6.95 2.78
C ARG A 26 13.91 5.49 2.35
N VAL A 27 13.09 4.71 3.06
CA VAL A 27 12.84 3.31 2.67
C VAL A 27 12.13 3.24 1.32
N VAL A 28 11.13 4.08 1.09
CA VAL A 28 10.42 4.15 -0.21
C VAL A 28 11.39 4.51 -1.33
N GLU A 29 12.24 5.51 -1.14
CA GLU A 29 13.27 5.90 -2.11
C GLU A 29 14.26 4.75 -2.39
N MET A 30 14.68 4.04 -1.35
CA MET A 30 15.55 2.87 -1.51
C MET A 30 14.90 1.73 -2.31
N ILE A 31 13.59 1.53 -2.16
CA ILE A 31 12.86 0.56 -2.97
C ILE A 31 12.90 0.95 -4.45
N HIS A 32 12.67 2.22 -4.76
CA HIS A 32 12.78 2.71 -6.14
C HIS A 32 14.20 2.58 -6.71
N THR A 33 15.20 3.04 -5.97
CA THR A 33 16.58 3.15 -6.48
C THR A 33 17.34 1.83 -6.50
N ARG A 34 17.14 0.96 -5.49
CA ARG A 34 17.90 -0.29 -5.34
C ARG A 34 17.17 -1.51 -5.86
N LEU A 35 15.84 -1.53 -5.75
CA LEU A 35 15.03 -2.67 -6.18
C LEU A 35 14.35 -2.44 -7.51
N HIS A 36 14.37 -1.20 -8.01
CA HIS A 36 13.71 -0.77 -9.26
C HIS A 36 12.22 -1.18 -9.29
N ALA A 37 11.60 -1.23 -8.12
CA ALA A 37 10.19 -1.54 -7.97
C ALA A 37 9.36 -0.25 -8.00
N ASN A 38 8.21 -0.28 -8.64
CA ASN A 38 7.28 0.83 -8.68
C ASN A 38 6.46 0.88 -7.39
N ALA A 39 7.10 1.29 -6.31
CA ALA A 39 6.51 1.37 -4.99
C ALA A 39 5.65 2.62 -4.85
N VAL A 40 4.40 2.44 -4.43
CA VAL A 40 3.43 3.51 -4.24
C VAL A 40 2.96 3.52 -2.79
N PRO A 41 3.32 4.53 -1.99
CA PRO A 41 2.76 4.69 -0.66
C PRO A 41 1.25 4.89 -0.71
N ILE A 42 0.52 4.06 0.02
CA ILE A 42 -0.92 4.21 0.24
C ILE A 42 -1.24 4.66 1.66
N GLN A 43 -0.23 4.72 2.48
CA GLN A 43 -0.25 5.22 3.85
C GLN A 43 0.99 6.07 4.11
N LEU A 44 0.87 7.02 5.06
CA LEU A 44 2.00 7.76 5.60
C LEU A 44 2.05 7.57 7.13
N PRO A 45 3.25 7.56 7.74
CA PRO A 45 3.36 7.54 9.20
C PRO A 45 3.04 8.90 9.80
N VAL A 46 2.39 8.91 10.95
CA VAL A 46 2.21 10.09 11.79
C VAL A 46 3.28 10.05 12.89
N GLY A 47 4.27 10.92 12.75
CA GLY A 47 5.46 10.90 13.58
C GLY A 47 6.49 9.84 13.15
N HIS A 48 7.58 9.78 13.87
CA HIS A 48 8.65 8.80 13.68
C HIS A 48 9.33 8.53 15.02
N ASP A 49 10.09 7.45 15.12
CA ASP A 49 10.75 7.06 16.36
C ASP A 49 9.75 6.97 17.53
N MET A 50 10.10 7.56 18.63
CA MET A 50 9.24 7.59 19.83
C MET A 50 7.99 8.45 19.67
N THR A 51 7.90 9.30 18.63
CA THR A 51 6.73 10.11 18.33
C THR A 51 5.74 9.43 17.38
N PHE A 52 6.06 8.24 16.89
CA PHE A 52 5.16 7.47 16.04
C PHE A 52 3.88 7.12 16.79
N ARG A 53 2.76 7.65 16.30
CA ARG A 53 1.45 7.51 16.97
C ARG A 53 0.32 7.04 16.08
N GLY A 54 0.58 6.83 14.79
CA GLY A 54 -0.46 6.38 13.90
C GLY A 54 -0.07 6.42 12.43
N ILE A 55 -1.06 6.23 11.59
CA ILE A 55 -0.92 6.22 10.13
C ILE A 55 -1.98 7.11 9.49
N ILE A 56 -1.64 7.69 8.34
CA ILE A 56 -2.58 8.36 7.45
C ILE A 56 -2.96 7.38 6.35
N ASP A 57 -4.25 7.16 6.18
CA ASP A 57 -4.82 6.42 5.04
C ASP A 57 -5.01 7.41 3.87
N LEU A 58 -4.18 7.29 2.84
CA LEU A 58 -4.24 8.17 1.67
C LEU A 58 -5.44 7.89 0.77
N MET A 59 -6.07 6.72 0.85
CA MET A 59 -7.29 6.43 0.10
C MET A 59 -8.46 7.25 0.59
N ASN A 60 -8.71 7.23 1.90
CA ASN A 60 -9.84 7.91 2.53
C ASN A 60 -9.48 9.30 3.09
N MET A 61 -8.20 9.67 3.11
CA MET A 61 -7.69 10.91 3.74
C MET A 61 -8.12 11.03 5.20
N GLU A 62 -7.90 9.98 5.95
CA GLU A 62 -8.15 9.85 7.37
C GLU A 62 -6.89 9.41 8.09
N ALA A 63 -6.83 9.64 9.40
CA ALA A 63 -5.73 9.19 10.24
C ALA A 63 -6.22 8.20 11.29
N ASP A 64 -5.53 7.07 11.42
CA ASP A 64 -5.71 6.13 12.52
C ASP A 64 -4.69 6.47 13.60
N ILE A 65 -5.14 7.10 14.67
CA ILE A 65 -4.29 7.54 15.79
C ILE A 65 -4.45 6.60 16.97
N TYR A 66 -3.33 6.16 17.52
CA TYR A 66 -3.26 5.29 18.67
C TYR A 66 -2.98 6.11 19.93
N TYR A 67 -3.82 5.92 20.96
CA TYR A 67 -3.74 6.62 22.23
C TYR A 67 -3.14 5.78 23.36
N ASP A 68 -2.71 4.56 23.03
CA ASP A 68 -2.03 3.65 23.95
C ASP A 68 -0.80 3.00 23.30
N ASP A 69 0.05 2.41 24.12
CA ASP A 69 1.30 1.78 23.63
C ASP A 69 1.10 0.39 23.01
N LEU A 70 -0.06 -0.22 23.19
CA LEU A 70 -0.34 -1.59 22.75
C LEU A 70 -1.29 -1.68 21.54
N GLY A 71 -1.65 -0.53 20.96
CA GLY A 71 -2.50 -0.47 19.77
C GLY A 71 -3.96 -0.90 20.02
N LYS A 72 -4.46 -0.78 21.25
CA LYS A 72 -5.82 -1.13 21.63
C LYS A 72 -6.81 0.02 21.51
N ASP A 73 -6.37 1.24 21.81
CA ASP A 73 -7.18 2.46 21.69
C ASP A 73 -6.79 3.21 20.40
N MET A 74 -7.38 2.78 19.31
CA MET A 74 -7.24 3.44 18.01
C MET A 74 -8.49 4.27 17.70
N ARG A 75 -8.28 5.49 17.23
CA ARG A 75 -9.36 6.38 16.81
C ARG A 75 -9.12 6.87 15.39
N VAL A 76 -10.19 6.88 14.61
CA VAL A 76 -10.16 7.46 13.26
C VAL A 76 -10.42 8.95 13.39
N GLU A 77 -9.47 9.74 12.93
CA GLU A 77 -9.47 11.19 13.05
C GLU A 77 -9.17 11.85 11.69
N PRO A 78 -9.49 13.14 11.51
CA PRO A 78 -9.00 13.89 10.36
C PRO A 78 -7.46 13.89 10.30
N VAL A 79 -6.91 14.03 9.10
CA VAL A 79 -5.46 14.16 8.93
C VAL A 79 -4.93 15.33 9.78
N PRO A 80 -3.89 15.14 10.60
CA PRO A 80 -3.30 16.20 11.39
C PRO A 80 -2.91 17.41 10.53
N ALA A 81 -3.17 18.62 11.02
CA ALA A 81 -2.96 19.86 10.25
C ALA A 81 -1.51 20.03 9.76
N ASP A 82 -0.54 19.61 10.57
CA ASP A 82 0.90 19.65 10.24
C ASP A 82 1.31 18.63 9.15
N MET A 83 0.46 17.63 8.89
CA MET A 83 0.68 16.61 7.88
C MET A 83 -0.21 16.76 6.64
N LEU A 84 -1.16 17.70 6.66
CA LEU A 84 -2.19 17.80 5.62
C LEU A 84 -1.61 18.07 4.23
N ASP A 85 -0.66 18.98 4.10
CA ASP A 85 -0.03 19.33 2.81
C ASP A 85 0.75 18.14 2.25
N LYS A 86 1.47 17.44 3.12
CA LYS A 86 2.22 16.24 2.75
C LYS A 86 1.29 15.09 2.36
N ALA A 87 0.20 14.91 3.10
CA ALA A 87 -0.82 13.91 2.78
C ALA A 87 -1.47 14.18 1.41
N LYS A 88 -1.80 15.42 1.10
CA LYS A 88 -2.33 15.82 -0.21
C LYS A 88 -1.33 15.56 -1.33
N GLU A 89 -0.06 15.91 -1.14
CA GLU A 89 1.01 15.65 -2.12
C GLU A 89 1.15 14.15 -2.41
N TYR A 90 1.22 13.32 -1.38
CA TYR A 90 1.37 11.88 -1.55
C TYR A 90 0.10 11.21 -2.08
N ARG A 91 -1.09 11.73 -1.72
CA ARG A 91 -2.33 11.28 -2.32
C ARG A 91 -2.36 11.56 -3.83
N GLU A 92 -1.96 12.74 -4.25
CA GLU A 92 -1.90 13.09 -5.67
C GLU A 92 -0.93 12.18 -6.43
N LYS A 93 0.25 11.94 -5.88
CA LYS A 93 1.22 10.98 -6.44
C LYS A 93 0.64 9.56 -6.54
N MET A 94 -0.08 9.12 -5.53
CA MET A 94 -0.75 7.83 -5.52
C MET A 94 -1.83 7.74 -6.60
N VAL A 95 -2.70 8.75 -6.70
CA VAL A 95 -3.77 8.80 -7.70
C VAL A 95 -3.18 8.81 -9.12
N GLU A 96 -2.15 9.60 -9.37
CA GLU A 96 -1.45 9.63 -10.65
C GLU A 96 -0.84 8.26 -11.01
N ALA A 97 -0.15 7.63 -10.06
CA ALA A 97 0.44 6.31 -10.28
C ALA A 97 -0.60 5.24 -10.59
N ILE A 98 -1.72 5.24 -9.89
CA ILE A 98 -2.83 4.31 -10.12
C ILE A 98 -3.50 4.61 -11.46
N ALA A 99 -3.79 5.86 -11.76
CA ALA A 99 -4.40 6.28 -13.03
C ALA A 99 -3.53 5.91 -14.24
N SER A 100 -2.21 5.93 -14.09
CA SER A 100 -1.25 5.54 -15.14
C SER A 100 -1.36 4.06 -15.55
N THR A 101 -2.00 3.23 -14.74
CA THR A 101 -2.21 1.80 -15.03
C THR A 101 -3.57 1.50 -15.70
N ASP A 102 -4.43 2.49 -15.83
CA ASP A 102 -5.80 2.35 -16.36
C ASP A 102 -6.15 3.54 -17.26
N ASP A 103 -6.43 3.28 -18.53
CA ASP A 103 -6.68 4.32 -19.52
C ASP A 103 -7.91 5.17 -19.18
N GLU A 104 -8.99 4.58 -18.67
CA GLU A 104 -10.20 5.31 -18.26
C GLU A 104 -9.91 6.25 -17.09
N LEU A 105 -9.15 5.79 -16.09
CA LEU A 105 -8.76 6.62 -14.95
C LEU A 105 -7.79 7.72 -15.36
N MET A 106 -6.90 7.45 -16.30
CA MET A 106 -5.98 8.46 -16.81
C MET A 106 -6.72 9.56 -17.55
N GLU A 107 -7.75 9.24 -18.34
CA GLU A 107 -8.61 10.24 -18.97
C GLU A 107 -9.30 11.11 -17.92
N LYS A 108 -9.90 10.53 -16.90
CA LYS A 108 -10.52 11.26 -15.78
C LYS A 108 -9.51 12.16 -15.05
N TYR A 109 -8.31 11.64 -14.78
CA TYR A 109 -7.26 12.40 -14.13
C TYR A 109 -6.82 13.62 -14.95
N LEU A 110 -6.62 13.47 -16.26
CA LEU A 110 -6.23 14.55 -17.17
C LEU A 110 -7.33 15.59 -17.38
N GLU A 111 -8.60 15.18 -17.35
CA GLU A 111 -9.75 16.07 -17.44
C GLU A 111 -10.08 16.78 -16.12
N GLY A 112 -9.37 16.47 -15.04
CA GLY A 112 -9.60 17.01 -13.71
C GLY A 112 -10.85 16.47 -13.01
N GLU A 113 -11.40 15.36 -13.50
CA GLU A 113 -12.52 14.67 -12.86
C GLU A 113 -12.06 13.96 -11.58
N GLU A 114 -12.93 13.91 -10.59
CA GLU A 114 -12.67 13.18 -9.36
C GLU A 114 -12.74 11.67 -9.59
N ILE A 115 -11.69 10.96 -9.17
CA ILE A 115 -11.64 9.50 -9.15
C ILE A 115 -12.11 9.03 -7.78
N THR A 116 -13.14 8.19 -7.74
CA THR A 116 -13.72 7.69 -6.49
C THR A 116 -12.79 6.68 -5.80
N VAL A 117 -12.93 6.52 -4.49
CA VAL A 117 -12.15 5.54 -3.71
C VAL A 117 -12.36 4.10 -4.21
N PRO A 118 -13.59 3.63 -4.51
CA PRO A 118 -13.79 2.30 -5.10
C PRO A 118 -13.06 2.11 -6.44
N GLU A 119 -13.03 3.12 -7.30
CA GLU A 119 -12.29 3.07 -8.58
C GLU A 119 -10.78 2.96 -8.34
N LEU A 120 -10.24 3.75 -7.42
CA LEU A 120 -8.82 3.69 -7.03
C LEU A 120 -8.44 2.33 -6.47
N LYS A 121 -9.24 1.78 -5.56
CA LYS A 121 -9.00 0.47 -4.96
C LYS A 121 -9.01 -0.65 -5.98
N LYS A 122 -9.99 -0.66 -6.88
CA LYS A 122 -10.11 -1.64 -7.95
C LYS A 122 -8.90 -1.59 -8.89
N ALA A 123 -8.50 -0.41 -9.32
CA ALA A 123 -7.35 -0.22 -10.20
C ALA A 123 -6.03 -0.58 -9.52
N LEU A 124 -5.85 -0.22 -8.25
CA LEU A 124 -4.66 -0.59 -7.48
C LEU A 124 -4.56 -2.11 -7.28
N ARG A 125 -5.67 -2.78 -6.98
CA ARG A 125 -5.71 -4.24 -6.90
C ARG A 125 -5.26 -4.89 -8.20
N LYS A 126 -5.82 -4.45 -9.32
CA LYS A 126 -5.45 -4.94 -10.65
C LYS A 126 -3.97 -4.71 -10.96
N ALA A 127 -3.46 -3.53 -10.69
CA ALA A 127 -2.05 -3.19 -10.89
C ALA A 127 -1.11 -3.96 -9.97
N CYS A 128 -1.51 -4.25 -8.74
CA CYS A 128 -0.76 -5.08 -7.80
C CYS A 128 -0.68 -6.53 -8.29
N ILE A 129 -1.79 -7.12 -8.71
CA ILE A 129 -1.87 -8.49 -9.22
C ILE A 129 -1.04 -8.64 -10.50
N SER A 130 -1.05 -7.64 -11.38
CA SER A 130 -0.24 -7.61 -12.62
C SER A 130 1.23 -7.22 -12.42
N ASN A 131 1.66 -6.94 -11.20
CA ASN A 131 3.01 -6.47 -10.85
C ASN A 131 3.39 -5.09 -11.41
N GLU A 132 2.45 -4.28 -11.81
CA GLU A 132 2.71 -2.91 -12.26
C GLU A 132 3.02 -1.96 -11.10
N LEU A 133 2.34 -2.14 -9.97
CA LEU A 133 2.54 -1.36 -8.75
C LEU A 133 2.80 -2.24 -7.53
N VAL A 134 3.56 -1.70 -6.58
CA VAL A 134 3.83 -2.32 -5.28
C VAL A 134 3.32 -1.37 -4.19
N PRO A 135 2.17 -1.67 -3.55
CA PRO A 135 1.66 -0.84 -2.46
C PRO A 135 2.61 -0.85 -1.26
N VAL A 136 2.79 0.32 -0.65
CA VAL A 136 3.61 0.48 0.55
C VAL A 136 2.75 0.94 1.70
N VAL A 137 2.77 0.20 2.78
CA VAL A 137 2.11 0.48 4.05
C VAL A 137 3.14 0.53 5.19
N CYS A 138 2.77 1.06 6.33
CA CYS A 138 3.69 1.24 7.45
C CYS A 138 3.04 0.94 8.81
N GLY A 139 3.87 0.76 9.82
CA GLY A 139 3.41 0.55 11.19
C GLY A 139 4.49 -0.02 12.10
N THR A 140 4.07 -0.51 13.25
CA THR A 140 4.90 -1.28 14.17
C THR A 140 4.12 -2.50 14.67
N SER A 141 4.48 -3.66 14.17
CA SER A 141 3.77 -4.91 14.46
C SER A 141 3.89 -5.31 15.93
N TYR A 142 5.04 -5.07 16.55
CA TYR A 142 5.26 -5.40 17.97
C TYR A 142 4.30 -4.62 18.90
N ARG A 143 3.96 -3.39 18.56
CA ARG A 143 3.02 -2.56 19.32
C ARG A 143 1.60 -2.59 18.73
N ASN A 144 1.35 -3.43 17.77
CA ASN A 144 0.04 -3.57 17.11
C ASN A 144 -0.50 -2.25 16.55
N LYS A 145 0.39 -1.36 16.08
CA LYS A 145 0.00 -0.10 15.43
C LYS A 145 0.15 -0.20 13.92
N GLY A 146 -0.96 0.00 13.20
CA GLY A 146 -1.03 -0.14 11.75
C GLY A 146 -1.26 -1.57 11.24
N VAL A 147 -1.42 -2.56 12.12
CA VAL A 147 -1.63 -3.97 11.74
C VAL A 147 -3.02 -4.18 11.15
N GLN A 148 -4.05 -3.52 11.68
CA GLN A 148 -5.42 -3.62 11.18
C GLN A 148 -5.50 -3.17 9.72
N LYS A 149 -4.90 -2.02 9.40
CA LYS A 149 -4.85 -1.49 8.02
C LYS A 149 -3.95 -2.32 7.10
N LEU A 150 -2.91 -2.96 7.63
CA LEU A 150 -2.12 -3.92 6.87
C LEU A 150 -2.97 -5.12 6.45
N LEU A 151 -3.75 -5.69 7.36
CA LEU A 151 -4.63 -6.82 7.07
C LEU A 151 -5.71 -6.44 6.06
N ASP A 152 -6.32 -5.27 6.21
CA ASP A 152 -7.28 -4.74 5.25
C ASP A 152 -6.65 -4.57 3.87
N ALA A 153 -5.43 -4.03 3.79
CA ALA A 153 -4.71 -3.86 2.54
C ALA A 153 -4.35 -5.19 1.86
N ILE A 154 -4.03 -6.22 2.63
CA ILE A 154 -3.81 -7.57 2.10
C ILE A 154 -5.09 -8.10 1.44
N ILE A 155 -6.23 -7.95 2.11
CA ILE A 155 -7.53 -8.37 1.58
C ILE A 155 -7.90 -7.57 0.32
N ASP A 156 -7.67 -6.26 0.35
CA ASP A 156 -8.08 -5.36 -0.72
C ASP A 156 -7.21 -5.49 -1.99
N TYR A 157 -5.90 -5.76 -1.85
CA TYR A 157 -4.95 -5.61 -2.96
C TYR A 157 -4.17 -6.86 -3.34
N MET A 158 -4.04 -7.83 -2.44
CA MET A 158 -3.30 -9.05 -2.77
C MET A 158 -4.21 -10.08 -3.47
N PRO A 159 -3.64 -10.91 -4.38
CA PRO A 159 -4.43 -11.90 -5.08
C PRO A 159 -4.98 -12.97 -4.14
N CYS A 160 -6.21 -13.39 -4.40
CA CYS A 160 -6.75 -14.61 -3.81
C CYS A 160 -6.46 -15.82 -4.71
N PRO A 161 -6.65 -17.06 -4.23
CA PRO A 161 -6.40 -18.25 -5.05
C PRO A 161 -7.15 -18.29 -6.39
N THR A 162 -8.32 -17.63 -6.47
CA THR A 162 -9.11 -17.55 -7.70
C THR A 162 -8.60 -16.54 -8.71
N ASP A 163 -7.73 -15.62 -8.30
CA ASP A 163 -7.09 -14.64 -9.21
C ASP A 163 -5.89 -15.23 -9.95
N ILE A 164 -5.40 -16.39 -9.51
CA ILE A 164 -4.22 -17.06 -10.07
C ILE A 164 -4.69 -18.22 -10.95
N PRO A 165 -4.15 -18.35 -12.18
CA PRO A 165 -4.46 -19.51 -13.02
C PRO A 165 -4.11 -20.83 -12.33
N ALA A 166 -4.92 -21.85 -12.55
CA ALA A 166 -4.65 -23.17 -12.03
C ALA A 166 -3.29 -23.68 -12.54
N ILE A 167 -2.55 -24.36 -11.66
CA ILE A 167 -1.31 -25.02 -12.04
C ILE A 167 -1.70 -26.24 -12.88
N ARG A 168 -1.19 -26.29 -14.09
CA ARG A 168 -1.33 -27.47 -14.94
C ARG A 168 -0.24 -28.46 -14.61
N GLY A 169 -0.61 -29.68 -14.41
CA GLY A 169 0.28 -30.79 -14.16
C GLY A 169 -0.01 -31.94 -15.11
N THR A 170 0.80 -32.98 -15.07
CA THR A 170 0.54 -34.24 -15.72
C THR A 170 0.28 -35.29 -14.65
N ASN A 171 -0.76 -36.08 -14.85
CA ASN A 171 -1.02 -37.23 -14.00
C ASN A 171 0.04 -38.35 -14.24
N PRO A 172 0.11 -39.39 -13.41
CA PRO A 172 1.06 -40.49 -13.60
C PRO A 172 0.95 -41.23 -14.95
N GLU A 173 -0.16 -41.04 -15.63
CA GLU A 173 -0.45 -41.62 -16.94
C GLU A 173 -0.02 -40.73 -18.11
N GLY A 174 0.47 -39.50 -17.81
CA GLY A 174 1.01 -38.58 -18.79
C GLY A 174 -0.04 -37.66 -19.46
N GLU A 175 -1.26 -37.67 -18.98
CA GLU A 175 -2.32 -36.72 -19.44
C GLU A 175 -2.24 -35.40 -18.70
N GLU A 176 -2.49 -34.29 -19.40
CA GLU A 176 -2.55 -32.94 -18.79
C GLU A 176 -3.84 -32.80 -17.96
N GLU A 177 -3.70 -32.38 -16.69
CA GLU A 177 -4.78 -31.98 -15.79
C GLU A 177 -4.73 -30.49 -15.46
#